data_8d8761a40c91dc90bda84515452b3956
#
_entry.id   8d8761a40c91dc90bda84515452b3956
#
_cell.length_a   1.000
_cell.length_b   1.000
_cell.length_c   1.000
_cell.angle_alpha   90.00
_cell.angle_beta   90.00
_cell.angle_gamma   90.00
#
_symmetry.space_group_name_H-M   'P 1'
#
loop_
_entity.id
_entity.type
_entity.pdbx_description
1 polymer ?
#
loop_
_entity_poly.entity_id
_entity_poly.type
_entity_poly.pdbx_seq_one_letter_code
_entity_poly.pdbx_strand_id
1 'polypeptide(L)'
;MNYLHEGLVQLGFEKGDFCGIKTLPLPELEEKMDIYIKTLLEFNEKFDLINTEDYDETVIRHILDSLSGAEKVAALCAGLVEKSGTELSFGCNNLMLADIGSGAGLPGIPLATAFPSLNFTLVERMSKRCNFLLTCAQKLSLENVTVEENQAERLAQKRFDLCVFRAFRPLDKKMLKVLRRILKDNGKLAAYKAKAEKISEEMEALESSSPKYVIEKLTVPFLTENTKEGEERERNLVVIEK
;
A
#
# COMPACT_ATOMS: atom_id res chain seq x y z
N MET A 1 -4.75 -8.66 -24.36
CA MET A 1 -4.46 -7.32 -23.79
C MET A 1 -3.45 -7.53 -22.69
N ASN A 2 -2.39 -6.74 -22.63
CA ASN A 2 -1.44 -6.84 -21.50
C ASN A 2 -1.86 -5.86 -20.41
N TYR A 3 -2.81 -6.27 -19.56
CA TYR A 3 -3.36 -5.42 -18.49
C TYR A 3 -2.29 -4.89 -17.54
N LEU A 4 -1.21 -5.66 -17.29
CA LEU A 4 -0.16 -5.20 -16.40
C LEU A 4 0.60 -4.01 -17.02
N HIS A 5 1.13 -4.18 -18.23
CA HIS A 5 1.85 -3.12 -18.94
C HIS A 5 0.99 -1.87 -19.13
N GLU A 6 -0.18 -2.05 -19.75
CA GLU A 6 -1.08 -0.93 -20.06
C GLU A 6 -1.58 -0.22 -18.80
N GLY A 7 -1.83 -0.98 -17.72
CA GLY A 7 -2.23 -0.42 -16.43
C GLY A 7 -1.12 0.38 -15.75
N LEU A 8 0.12 -0.10 -15.79
CA LEU A 8 1.28 0.64 -15.25
C LEU A 8 1.52 1.94 -16.03
N VAL A 9 1.38 1.92 -17.36
CA VAL A 9 1.44 3.13 -18.22
C VAL A 9 0.32 4.10 -17.85
N GLN A 10 -0.94 3.65 -17.73
CA GLN A 10 -2.05 4.51 -17.32
C GLN A 10 -1.86 5.11 -15.92
N LEU A 11 -1.21 4.41 -15.00
CA LEU A 11 -0.83 4.93 -13.68
C LEU A 11 0.38 5.87 -13.71
N GLY A 12 1.02 6.07 -14.88
CA GLY A 12 2.08 7.04 -15.08
C GLY A 12 3.49 6.57 -14.71
N PHE A 13 3.73 5.27 -14.54
CA PHE A 13 5.06 4.73 -14.19
C PHE A 13 6.10 4.91 -15.30
N GLU A 14 5.70 5.17 -16.54
CA GLU A 14 6.60 5.53 -17.64
C GLU A 14 7.39 6.82 -17.40
N LYS A 15 6.90 7.72 -16.51
CA LYS A 15 7.55 8.99 -16.16
C LYS A 15 8.83 8.81 -15.36
N GLY A 16 9.01 7.66 -14.70
CA GLY A 16 10.19 7.32 -13.90
C GLY A 16 10.28 7.98 -12.53
N ASP A 17 9.32 8.85 -12.17
CA ASP A 17 9.20 9.44 -10.83
C ASP A 17 7.77 9.91 -10.52
N PHE A 18 7.48 10.05 -9.23
CA PHE A 18 6.31 10.75 -8.69
C PHE A 18 6.76 11.74 -7.62
N CYS A 19 6.41 13.00 -7.78
CA CYS A 19 6.75 14.07 -6.82
C CYS A 19 8.26 14.14 -6.49
N GLY A 20 9.13 13.83 -7.46
CA GLY A 20 10.58 13.80 -7.30
C GLY A 20 11.15 12.54 -6.64
N ILE A 21 10.29 11.57 -6.27
CA ILE A 21 10.72 10.25 -5.80
C ILE A 21 10.80 9.31 -7.00
N LYS A 22 12.01 8.83 -7.29
CA LYS A 22 12.26 7.93 -8.43
C LYS A 22 11.54 6.59 -8.25
N THR A 23 10.92 6.13 -9.33
CA THR A 23 10.37 4.79 -9.42
C THR A 23 11.36 3.84 -10.08
N LEU A 24 11.13 2.54 -9.88
CA LEU A 24 11.81 1.54 -10.69
C LEU A 24 11.47 1.77 -12.18
N PRO A 25 12.40 1.56 -13.13
CA PRO A 25 12.10 1.62 -14.56
C PRO A 25 10.95 0.70 -14.94
N LEU A 26 10.03 1.18 -15.80
CA LEU A 26 8.81 0.45 -16.14
C LEU A 26 9.02 -1.03 -16.54
N PRO A 27 9.99 -1.38 -17.41
CA PRO A 27 10.21 -2.78 -17.78
C PRO A 27 10.62 -3.66 -16.59
N GLU A 28 11.43 -3.12 -15.68
CA GLU A 28 11.88 -3.84 -14.48
C GLU A 28 10.75 -3.96 -13.46
N LEU A 29 9.91 -2.94 -13.31
CA LEU A 29 8.73 -2.98 -12.46
C LEU A 29 7.74 -4.04 -12.98
N GLU A 30 7.50 -4.09 -14.29
CA GLU A 30 6.63 -5.07 -14.94
C GLU A 30 7.13 -6.51 -14.71
N GLU A 31 8.42 -6.76 -14.92
CA GLU A 31 9.04 -8.06 -14.66
C GLU A 31 8.87 -8.50 -13.19
N LYS A 32 9.18 -7.61 -12.25
CA LYS A 32 9.04 -7.91 -10.83
C LYS A 32 7.59 -8.13 -10.42
N MET A 33 6.64 -7.37 -10.97
CA MET A 33 5.21 -7.59 -10.70
C MET A 33 4.73 -8.93 -11.26
N ASP A 34 5.19 -9.34 -12.44
CA ASP A 34 4.88 -10.67 -13.00
C ASP A 34 5.39 -11.80 -12.10
N ILE A 35 6.63 -11.70 -11.61
CA ILE A 35 7.19 -12.66 -10.64
C ILE A 35 6.37 -12.70 -9.35
N TYR A 36 5.96 -11.52 -8.85
CA TYR A 36 5.14 -11.43 -7.66
C TYR A 36 3.76 -12.07 -7.84
N ILE A 37 3.08 -11.79 -8.95
CA ILE A 37 1.76 -12.35 -9.26
C ILE A 37 1.83 -13.88 -9.34
N LYS A 38 2.80 -14.43 -10.06
CA LYS A 38 3.01 -15.88 -10.18
C LYS A 38 3.27 -16.52 -8.81
N THR A 39 4.10 -15.88 -7.99
CA THR A 39 4.37 -16.35 -6.63
C THR A 39 3.12 -16.27 -5.75
N LEU A 40 2.34 -15.19 -5.86
CA LEU A 40 1.11 -15.01 -5.10
C LEU A 40 0.08 -16.10 -5.46
N LEU A 41 -0.13 -16.37 -6.74
CA LEU A 41 -1.06 -17.41 -7.20
C LEU A 41 -0.61 -18.82 -6.77
N GLU A 42 0.69 -19.14 -6.87
CA GLU A 42 1.24 -20.41 -6.37
C GLU A 42 0.96 -20.63 -4.88
N PHE A 43 1.14 -19.58 -4.06
CA PHE A 43 0.88 -19.67 -2.63
C PHE A 43 -0.62 -19.61 -2.28
N ASN A 44 -1.42 -18.95 -3.12
CA ASN A 44 -2.86 -18.81 -2.92
C ASN A 44 -3.58 -20.15 -2.92
N GLU A 45 -3.16 -21.10 -3.76
CA GLU A 45 -3.69 -22.47 -3.79
C GLU A 45 -3.68 -23.17 -2.42
N LYS A 46 -2.74 -22.78 -1.53
CA LYS A 46 -2.53 -23.43 -0.22
C LYS A 46 -2.98 -22.60 0.97
N PHE A 47 -3.05 -21.26 0.82
CA PHE A 47 -3.15 -20.35 1.97
C PHE A 47 -4.29 -19.33 1.88
N ASP A 48 -5.10 -19.33 0.83
CA ASP A 48 -6.23 -18.40 0.63
C ASP A 48 -5.82 -16.93 0.89
N LEU A 49 -4.79 -16.47 0.20
CA LEU A 49 -4.25 -15.12 0.37
C LEU A 49 -5.13 -14.06 -0.30
N ILE A 50 -5.74 -14.40 -1.44
CA ILE A 50 -6.63 -13.56 -2.25
C ILE A 50 -7.82 -14.39 -2.76
N ASN A 51 -8.89 -13.71 -3.20
CA ASN A 51 -10.15 -14.35 -3.61
C ASN A 51 -10.21 -14.67 -5.11
N THR A 52 -9.09 -14.87 -5.77
CA THR A 52 -9.02 -15.22 -7.20
C THR A 52 -7.81 -16.08 -7.48
N GLU A 53 -7.92 -16.91 -8.51
CA GLU A 53 -6.83 -17.71 -9.07
C GLU A 53 -6.47 -17.25 -10.49
N ASP A 54 -7.20 -16.25 -11.02
CA ASP A 54 -7.00 -15.71 -12.34
C ASP A 54 -5.90 -14.63 -12.34
N TYR A 55 -4.99 -14.72 -13.32
CA TYR A 55 -3.86 -13.80 -13.44
C TYR A 55 -4.31 -12.37 -13.73
N ASP A 56 -5.18 -12.18 -14.71
CA ASP A 56 -5.62 -10.85 -15.14
C ASP A 56 -6.49 -10.18 -14.06
N GLU A 57 -7.33 -10.95 -13.39
CA GLU A 57 -8.07 -10.45 -12.22
C GLU A 57 -7.12 -10.05 -11.08
N THR A 58 -6.05 -10.83 -10.85
CA THR A 58 -5.01 -10.49 -9.86
C THR A 58 -4.30 -9.19 -10.23
N VAL A 59 -3.95 -9.01 -11.52
CA VAL A 59 -3.37 -7.76 -12.02
C VAL A 59 -4.28 -6.58 -11.69
N ILE A 60 -5.55 -6.64 -12.11
CA ILE A 60 -6.47 -5.51 -12.02
C ILE A 60 -6.87 -5.20 -10.57
N ARG A 61 -7.33 -6.23 -9.83
CA ARG A 61 -7.95 -6.06 -8.50
C ARG A 61 -6.96 -5.99 -7.35
N HIS A 62 -5.71 -6.37 -7.60
CA HIS A 62 -4.71 -6.41 -6.53
C HIS A 62 -3.47 -5.59 -6.84
N ILE A 63 -2.85 -5.76 -8.00
CA ILE A 63 -1.62 -5.04 -8.32
C ILE A 63 -1.92 -3.58 -8.70
N LEU A 64 -2.75 -3.37 -9.71
CA LEU A 64 -3.09 -2.01 -10.15
C LEU A 64 -3.89 -1.24 -9.08
N ASP A 65 -4.75 -1.93 -8.32
CA ASP A 65 -5.43 -1.35 -7.15
C ASP A 65 -4.41 -0.85 -6.10
N SER A 66 -3.39 -1.64 -5.77
CA SER A 66 -2.33 -1.24 -4.84
C SER A 66 -1.49 -0.08 -5.36
N LEU A 67 -1.13 -0.10 -6.65
CA LEU A 67 -0.31 0.92 -7.29
C LEU A 67 -1.08 2.19 -7.69
N SER A 68 -2.41 2.15 -7.71
CA SER A 68 -3.24 3.34 -7.97
C SER A 68 -3.04 4.46 -6.96
N GLY A 69 -2.59 4.13 -5.74
CA GLY A 69 -2.23 5.10 -4.71
C GLY A 69 -0.77 5.57 -4.74
N ALA A 70 0.05 5.07 -5.68
CA ALA A 70 1.50 5.32 -5.68
C ALA A 70 1.87 6.81 -5.73
N GLU A 71 1.25 7.59 -6.62
CA GLU A 71 1.48 9.04 -6.71
C GLU A 71 1.11 9.74 -5.40
N LYS A 72 0.01 9.37 -4.76
CA LYS A 72 -0.43 9.95 -3.48
C LYS A 72 0.52 9.58 -2.35
N VAL A 73 0.98 8.33 -2.29
CA VAL A 73 1.99 7.87 -1.33
C VAL A 73 3.29 8.63 -1.52
N ALA A 74 3.75 8.80 -2.77
CA ALA A 74 4.94 9.59 -3.08
C ALA A 74 4.79 11.06 -2.65
N ALA A 75 3.64 11.69 -2.92
CA ALA A 75 3.35 13.06 -2.49
C ALA A 75 3.37 13.20 -0.96
N LEU A 76 2.81 12.23 -0.23
CA LEU A 76 2.86 12.22 1.24
C LEU A 76 4.30 12.10 1.75
N CYS A 77 5.11 11.22 1.14
CA CYS A 77 6.53 11.06 1.48
C CYS A 77 7.33 12.33 1.20
N ALA A 78 7.16 12.94 0.02
CA ALA A 78 7.82 14.20 -0.34
C ALA A 78 7.48 15.33 0.66
N GLY A 79 6.21 15.48 1.02
CA GLY A 79 5.78 16.46 2.03
C GLY A 79 6.29 16.18 3.44
N LEU A 80 6.56 14.92 3.80
CA LEU A 80 7.20 14.56 5.08
C LEU A 80 8.69 14.92 5.09
N VAL A 81 9.38 14.71 3.98
CA VAL A 81 10.79 15.09 3.81
C VAL A 81 10.93 16.61 3.85
N GLU A 82 10.09 17.34 3.12
CA GLU A 82 10.10 18.81 3.10
C GLU A 82 9.94 19.38 4.51
N LYS A 83 9.00 18.84 5.30
CA LYS A 83 8.80 19.26 6.70
C LYS A 83 9.99 18.97 7.62
N SER A 84 10.84 18.01 7.27
CA SER A 84 12.07 17.72 8.02
C SER A 84 13.22 18.67 7.70
N GLY A 85 13.09 19.51 6.67
CA GLY A 85 14.14 20.40 6.17
C GLY A 85 15.29 19.67 5.46
N THR A 86 15.09 18.43 5.03
CA THR A 86 16.08 17.61 4.35
C THR A 86 15.84 17.65 2.84
N GLU A 87 16.91 17.55 2.03
CA GLU A 87 16.76 17.38 0.58
C GLU A 87 16.07 16.05 0.24
N LEU A 88 15.18 16.07 -0.75
CA LEU A 88 14.35 14.91 -1.11
C LEU A 88 15.20 13.69 -1.48
N SER A 89 16.32 13.88 -2.19
CA SER A 89 17.24 12.82 -2.61
C SER A 89 17.85 12.03 -1.44
N PHE A 90 18.05 12.67 -0.29
CA PHE A 90 18.58 12.04 0.93
C PHE A 90 17.48 11.69 1.92
N GLY A 91 16.42 12.50 1.96
CA GLY A 91 15.34 12.33 2.94
C GLY A 91 14.50 11.08 2.72
N CYS A 92 14.29 10.68 1.47
CA CYS A 92 13.48 9.49 1.14
C CYS A 92 14.05 8.22 1.76
N ASN A 93 15.37 8.03 1.71
CA ASN A 93 16.04 6.85 2.28
C ASN A 93 15.91 6.75 3.82
N ASN A 94 15.53 7.83 4.49
CA ASN A 94 15.33 7.86 5.93
C ASN A 94 13.86 7.70 6.35
N LEU A 95 12.94 7.71 5.40
CA LEU A 95 11.53 7.47 5.70
C LEU A 95 11.28 6.00 6.01
N MET A 96 10.56 5.78 7.09
CA MET A 96 10.13 4.46 7.53
C MET A 96 8.64 4.30 7.26
N LEU A 97 8.29 3.49 6.28
CA LEU A 97 6.92 3.15 5.96
C LEU A 97 6.55 1.80 6.59
N ALA A 98 5.28 1.60 6.87
CA ALA A 98 4.79 0.28 7.29
C ALA A 98 3.53 -0.08 6.49
N ASP A 99 3.41 -1.33 6.09
CA ASP A 99 2.17 -1.95 5.66
C ASP A 99 1.60 -2.76 6.83
N ILE A 100 0.48 -2.32 7.39
CA ILE A 100 -0.08 -2.86 8.61
C ILE A 100 -1.14 -3.92 8.31
N GLY A 101 -0.86 -5.14 8.75
CA GLY A 101 -1.69 -6.31 8.41
C GLY A 101 -1.49 -6.70 6.96
N SER A 102 -0.26 -6.80 6.55
CA SER A 102 0.20 -6.90 5.16
C SER A 102 -0.44 -8.07 4.38
N GLY A 103 -0.77 -9.16 5.05
CA GLY A 103 -1.48 -10.31 4.46
C GLY A 103 -0.77 -10.91 3.27
N ALA A 104 -1.35 -10.70 2.09
CA ALA A 104 -0.74 -11.05 0.81
C ALA A 104 0.38 -10.07 0.36
N GLY A 105 0.77 -9.09 1.19
CA GLY A 105 1.75 -8.07 0.83
C GLY A 105 1.17 -6.88 0.07
N LEU A 106 -0.11 -6.64 0.19
CA LEU A 106 -0.85 -5.64 -0.57
C LEU A 106 -1.38 -4.52 0.34
N PRO A 107 -0.96 -3.25 0.16
CA PRO A 107 -0.23 -2.71 -0.99
C PRO A 107 1.30 -2.70 -0.84
N GLY A 108 1.87 -3.22 0.26
CA GLY A 108 3.27 -3.06 0.64
C GLY A 108 4.29 -3.55 -0.38
N ILE A 109 4.16 -4.78 -0.90
CA ILE A 109 5.09 -5.35 -1.90
C ILE A 109 5.07 -4.54 -3.21
N PRO A 110 3.90 -4.26 -3.85
CA PRO A 110 3.87 -3.43 -5.05
C PRO A 110 4.50 -2.04 -4.85
N LEU A 111 4.18 -1.36 -3.74
CA LEU A 111 4.74 -0.03 -3.45
C LEU A 111 6.24 -0.08 -3.17
N ALA A 112 6.72 -1.06 -2.39
CA ALA A 112 8.14 -1.24 -2.12
C ALA A 112 8.95 -1.56 -3.38
N THR A 113 8.36 -2.34 -4.30
CA THR A 113 8.97 -2.62 -5.61
C THR A 113 9.03 -1.37 -6.46
N ALA A 114 7.94 -0.59 -6.49
CA ALA A 114 7.87 0.63 -7.29
C ALA A 114 8.82 1.74 -6.78
N PHE A 115 9.08 1.81 -5.46
CA PHE A 115 9.87 2.85 -4.82
C PHE A 115 11.07 2.28 -4.06
N PRO A 116 12.18 1.91 -4.73
CA PRO A 116 13.32 1.27 -4.07
C PRO A 116 14.06 2.17 -3.05
N SER A 117 13.84 3.49 -3.11
CA SER A 117 14.40 4.45 -2.13
C SER A 117 13.59 4.60 -0.84
N LEU A 118 12.41 3.99 -0.74
CA LEU A 118 11.55 4.04 0.45
C LEU A 118 11.67 2.73 1.23
N ASN A 119 11.85 2.80 2.55
CA ASN A 119 11.97 1.61 3.39
C ASN A 119 10.59 1.16 3.89
N PHE A 120 10.24 -0.09 3.64
CA PHE A 120 8.97 -0.70 4.04
C PHE A 120 9.15 -1.77 5.10
N THR A 121 8.35 -1.69 6.15
CA THR A 121 8.16 -2.78 7.11
C THR A 121 6.79 -3.41 6.86
N LEU A 122 6.77 -4.67 6.45
CA LEU A 122 5.54 -5.45 6.27
C LEU A 122 5.20 -6.12 7.60
N VAL A 123 4.17 -5.62 8.27
CA VAL A 123 3.76 -6.10 9.59
C VAL A 123 2.61 -7.10 9.42
N GLU A 124 2.85 -8.35 9.78
CA GLU A 124 1.86 -9.42 9.70
C GLU A 124 2.01 -10.34 10.93
N ARG A 125 0.89 -10.80 11.48
CA ARG A 125 0.88 -11.61 12.70
C ARG A 125 0.96 -13.13 12.46
N MET A 126 0.63 -13.56 11.24
CA MET A 126 0.53 -14.99 10.91
C MET A 126 1.84 -15.47 10.27
N SER A 127 2.57 -16.36 10.93
CA SER A 127 3.86 -16.90 10.48
C SER A 127 3.83 -17.42 9.04
N LYS A 128 2.72 -18.09 8.62
CA LYS A 128 2.58 -18.58 7.25
C LYS A 128 2.58 -17.44 6.22
N ARG A 129 1.92 -16.32 6.52
CA ARG A 129 1.91 -15.13 5.66
C ARG A 129 3.26 -14.42 5.71
N CYS A 130 3.90 -14.35 6.88
CA CYS A 130 5.26 -13.81 6.98
C CYS A 130 6.25 -14.59 6.11
N ASN A 131 6.18 -15.92 6.10
CA ASN A 131 7.01 -16.76 5.22
C ASN A 131 6.75 -16.49 3.74
N PHE A 132 5.49 -16.28 3.35
CA PHE A 132 5.15 -15.85 1.98
C PHE A 132 5.79 -14.49 1.66
N LEU A 133 5.64 -13.48 2.54
CA LEU A 133 6.21 -12.15 2.34
C LEU A 133 7.74 -12.19 2.23
N LEU A 134 8.42 -12.99 3.05
CA LEU A 134 9.87 -13.22 2.96
C LEU A 134 10.26 -13.85 1.63
N THR A 135 9.49 -14.83 1.16
CA THR A 135 9.71 -15.46 -0.14
C THR A 135 9.57 -14.46 -1.29
N CYS A 136 8.54 -13.60 -1.24
CA CYS A 136 8.36 -12.53 -2.23
C CYS A 136 9.52 -11.53 -2.19
N ALA A 137 9.89 -11.03 -1.01
CA ALA A 137 11.00 -10.09 -0.87
C ALA A 137 12.31 -10.66 -1.43
N GLN A 138 12.58 -11.94 -1.19
CA GLN A 138 13.76 -12.63 -1.73
C GLN A 138 13.68 -12.81 -3.26
N LYS A 139 12.57 -13.34 -3.81
CA LYS A 139 12.40 -13.55 -5.26
C LYS A 139 12.50 -12.25 -6.05
N LEU A 140 12.02 -11.14 -5.47
CA LEU A 140 12.03 -9.80 -6.07
C LEU A 140 13.31 -9.02 -5.76
N SER A 141 14.22 -9.55 -4.95
CA SER A 141 15.44 -8.86 -4.48
C SER A 141 15.14 -7.48 -3.89
N LEU A 142 14.17 -7.40 -2.96
CA LEU A 142 13.78 -6.15 -2.31
C LEU A 142 14.64 -5.89 -1.08
N GLU A 143 15.69 -5.09 -1.23
CA GLU A 143 16.59 -4.72 -0.14
C GLU A 143 15.96 -3.68 0.83
N ASN A 144 14.90 -3.01 0.37
CA ASN A 144 14.16 -1.98 1.10
C ASN A 144 12.95 -2.53 1.89
N VAL A 145 12.82 -3.86 2.01
CA VAL A 145 11.71 -4.51 2.70
C VAL A 145 12.19 -5.28 3.93
N THR A 146 11.53 -5.04 5.04
CA THR A 146 11.65 -5.84 6.28
C THR A 146 10.30 -6.48 6.58
N VAL A 147 10.27 -7.79 6.81
CA VAL A 147 9.06 -8.48 7.29
C VAL A 147 9.13 -8.62 8.81
N GLU A 148 8.09 -8.16 9.49
CA GLU A 148 7.98 -8.23 10.95
C GLU A 148 6.77 -9.05 11.36
N GLU A 149 7.02 -10.23 11.94
CA GLU A 149 5.98 -11.07 12.51
C GLU A 149 5.52 -10.47 13.85
N ASN A 150 4.52 -9.58 13.79
CA ASN A 150 4.06 -8.86 14.96
C ASN A 150 2.60 -8.39 14.78
N GLN A 151 2.00 -7.91 15.86
CA GLN A 151 0.73 -7.19 15.87
C GLN A 151 0.98 -5.69 16.01
N ALA A 152 0.16 -4.86 15.37
CA ALA A 152 0.27 -3.40 15.44
C ALA A 152 0.29 -2.89 16.89
N GLU A 153 -0.45 -3.55 17.79
CA GLU A 153 -0.55 -3.24 19.20
C GLU A 153 0.77 -3.42 19.98
N ARG A 154 1.70 -4.22 19.44
CA ARG A 154 2.99 -4.53 20.10
C ARG A 154 4.17 -3.77 19.51
N LEU A 155 3.96 -3.06 18.40
CA LEU A 155 5.02 -2.26 17.77
C LEU A 155 5.48 -1.12 18.67
N ALA A 156 6.75 -0.73 18.53
CA ALA A 156 7.29 0.43 19.20
C ALA A 156 6.57 1.71 18.79
N GLN A 157 6.42 2.64 19.72
CA GLN A 157 5.84 3.95 19.45
C GLN A 157 6.79 4.84 18.63
N LYS A 158 6.22 5.80 17.88
CA LYS A 158 6.97 6.81 17.10
C LYS A 158 7.99 6.22 16.13
N ARG A 159 7.61 5.15 15.43
CA ARG A 159 8.52 4.41 14.56
C ARG A 159 8.38 4.79 13.10
N PHE A 160 7.15 5.00 12.62
CA PHE A 160 6.85 5.14 11.20
C PHE A 160 6.46 6.56 10.81
N ASP A 161 6.90 6.97 9.62
CA ASP A 161 6.53 8.23 9.00
C ASP A 161 5.18 8.10 8.28
N LEU A 162 4.93 6.95 7.64
CA LEU A 162 3.70 6.64 6.94
C LEU A 162 3.31 5.18 7.19
N CYS A 163 2.06 4.94 7.57
CA CYS A 163 1.49 3.59 7.59
C CYS A 163 0.45 3.46 6.50
N VAL A 164 0.64 2.50 5.60
CA VAL A 164 -0.35 2.09 4.60
C VAL A 164 -1.06 0.83 5.07
N PHE A 165 -2.31 0.62 4.65
CA PHE A 165 -3.03 -0.63 4.86
C PHE A 165 -4.21 -0.75 3.91
N ARG A 166 -4.53 -1.99 3.54
CA ARG A 166 -5.67 -2.33 2.68
C ARG A 166 -6.40 -3.53 3.25
N ALA A 167 -7.74 -3.55 3.14
CA ALA A 167 -8.57 -4.64 3.67
C ALA A 167 -8.27 -5.03 5.13
N PHE A 168 -7.69 -4.09 5.87
CA PHE A 168 -7.50 -4.21 7.30
C PHE A 168 -8.87 -4.12 7.99
N ARG A 169 -8.99 -4.64 9.22
CA ARG A 169 -10.24 -4.54 9.98
C ARG A 169 -10.79 -3.11 10.03
N PRO A 170 -12.10 -2.90 10.24
CA PRO A 170 -12.66 -1.57 10.41
C PRO A 170 -11.89 -0.75 11.43
N LEU A 171 -11.64 0.52 11.13
CA LEU A 171 -10.87 1.40 11.99
C LEU A 171 -11.77 1.87 13.14
N ASP A 172 -11.63 1.23 14.29
CA ASP A 172 -12.26 1.66 15.54
C ASP A 172 -11.35 2.62 16.34
N LYS A 173 -11.90 3.24 17.39
CA LYS A 173 -11.16 4.18 18.26
C LYS A 173 -9.90 3.55 18.87
N LYS A 174 -9.98 2.26 19.25
CA LYS A 174 -8.86 1.53 19.84
C LYS A 174 -7.74 1.34 18.83
N MET A 175 -8.09 0.92 17.61
CA MET A 175 -7.10 0.72 16.55
C MET A 175 -6.53 2.05 16.05
N LEU A 176 -7.34 3.09 15.88
CA LEU A 176 -6.84 4.42 15.55
C LEU A 176 -5.81 4.93 16.58
N LYS A 177 -6.07 4.73 17.88
CA LYS A 177 -5.12 5.06 18.96
C LYS A 177 -3.80 4.26 18.83
N VAL A 178 -3.89 2.96 18.49
CA VAL A 178 -2.71 2.11 18.25
C VAL A 178 -1.91 2.61 17.07
N LEU A 179 -2.57 2.86 15.92
CA LEU A 179 -1.91 3.33 14.72
C LEU A 179 -1.27 4.71 14.90
N ARG A 180 -1.95 5.64 15.56
CA ARG A 180 -1.37 6.95 15.89
C ARG A 180 -0.17 6.84 16.82
N ARG A 181 -0.17 5.89 17.77
CA ARG A 181 0.96 5.67 18.69
C ARG A 181 2.24 5.23 17.98
N ILE A 182 2.13 4.40 16.94
CA ILE A 182 3.28 3.92 16.19
C ILE A 182 3.82 4.93 15.16
N LEU A 183 3.02 5.94 14.80
CA LEU A 183 3.46 7.04 13.95
C LEU A 183 4.41 7.98 14.67
N LYS A 184 5.42 8.51 13.97
CA LYS A 184 6.20 9.69 14.36
C LYS A 184 5.29 10.92 14.45
N ASP A 185 5.78 12.02 15.02
CA ASP A 185 4.92 13.17 15.35
C ASP A 185 4.23 13.83 14.13
N ASN A 186 4.85 13.82 12.96
CA ASN A 186 4.27 14.31 11.70
C ASN A 186 3.73 13.17 10.81
N GLY A 187 3.72 11.94 11.35
CA GLY A 187 3.36 10.75 10.57
C GLY A 187 1.90 10.73 10.15
N LYS A 188 1.60 9.94 9.11
CA LYS A 188 0.27 9.83 8.53
C LYS A 188 -0.13 8.38 8.34
N LEU A 189 -1.44 8.15 8.28
CA LEU A 189 -2.03 6.89 7.85
C LEU A 189 -2.58 7.08 6.43
N ALA A 190 -2.43 6.08 5.59
CA ALA A 190 -2.96 6.03 4.23
C ALA A 190 -3.74 4.72 4.06
N ALA A 191 -5.05 4.78 4.28
CA ALA A 191 -5.94 3.63 4.25
C ALA A 191 -6.58 3.47 2.86
N TYR A 192 -6.31 2.36 2.20
CA TYR A 192 -7.00 1.97 0.97
C TYR A 192 -8.40 1.48 1.29
N LYS A 193 -9.40 2.19 0.81
CA LYS A 193 -10.82 1.95 1.07
C LYS A 193 -11.61 1.89 -0.23
N ALA A 194 -12.78 1.27 -0.18
CA ALA A 194 -13.67 1.19 -1.34
C ALA A 194 -14.67 2.37 -1.35
N LYS A 195 -15.91 2.14 -0.95
CA LYS A 195 -17.02 3.07 -1.10
C LYS A 195 -16.93 4.27 -0.14
N ALA A 196 -17.17 5.47 -0.67
CA ALA A 196 -17.18 6.72 0.10
C ALA A 196 -18.19 6.69 1.26
N GLU A 197 -19.38 6.10 1.06
CA GLU A 197 -20.41 5.96 2.11
C GLU A 197 -19.87 5.23 3.35
N LYS A 198 -19.18 4.08 3.14
CA LYS A 198 -18.61 3.31 4.26
C LYS A 198 -17.44 4.04 4.94
N ILE A 199 -16.73 4.88 4.20
CA ILE A 199 -15.69 5.74 4.76
C ILE A 199 -16.33 6.78 5.68
N SER A 200 -17.42 7.41 5.25
CA SER A 200 -18.15 8.39 6.05
C SER A 200 -18.67 7.78 7.35
N GLU A 201 -19.33 6.63 7.29
CA GLU A 201 -19.79 5.89 8.46
C GLU A 201 -18.65 5.56 9.45
N GLU A 202 -17.51 5.10 8.93
CA GLU A 202 -16.34 4.77 9.74
C GLU A 202 -15.73 6.03 10.40
N MET A 203 -15.65 7.15 9.67
CA MET A 203 -15.12 8.40 10.19
C MET A 203 -16.06 9.05 11.20
N GLU A 204 -17.37 8.99 11.00
CA GLU A 204 -18.38 9.43 11.98
C GLU A 204 -18.27 8.65 13.30
N ALA A 205 -18.09 7.32 13.22
CA ALA A 205 -17.85 6.50 14.41
C ALA A 205 -16.57 6.89 15.18
N LEU A 206 -15.63 7.55 14.51
CA LEU A 206 -14.38 8.06 15.07
C LEU A 206 -14.43 9.53 15.49
N GLU A 207 -15.55 10.23 15.29
CA GLU A 207 -15.68 11.69 15.51
C GLU A 207 -15.19 12.12 16.90
N SER A 208 -15.49 11.36 17.95
CA SER A 208 -15.00 11.67 19.30
C SER A 208 -13.47 11.60 19.45
N SER A 209 -12.75 11.03 18.47
CA SER A 209 -11.28 11.00 18.38
C SER A 209 -10.76 12.14 17.49
N SER A 210 -11.66 12.96 16.92
CA SER A 210 -11.41 14.10 16.04
C SER A 210 -10.31 13.84 15.00
N PRO A 211 -10.41 12.80 14.18
CA PRO A 211 -9.38 12.56 13.17
C PRO A 211 -9.48 13.66 12.10
N LYS A 212 -8.35 14.33 11.85
CA LYS A 212 -8.22 15.12 10.62
C LYS A 212 -7.91 14.17 9.48
N TYR A 213 -8.74 14.17 8.45
CA TYR A 213 -8.57 13.28 7.32
C TYR A 213 -8.96 13.96 6.00
N VAL A 214 -8.42 13.41 4.92
CA VAL A 214 -8.77 13.74 3.53
C VAL A 214 -9.06 12.45 2.79
N ILE A 215 -10.04 12.48 1.90
CA ILE A 215 -10.40 11.38 1.01
C ILE A 215 -9.92 11.73 -0.39
N GLU A 216 -9.01 10.92 -0.92
CA GLU A 216 -8.47 11.04 -2.27
C GLU A 216 -9.04 9.92 -3.14
N LYS A 217 -9.77 10.27 -4.20
CA LYS A 217 -10.28 9.27 -5.14
C LYS A 217 -9.10 8.64 -5.90
N LEU A 218 -9.13 7.30 -6.01
CA LEU A 218 -8.16 6.53 -6.78
C LEU A 218 -8.81 6.02 -8.08
N THR A 219 -8.07 6.13 -9.17
CA THR A 219 -8.46 5.55 -10.45
C THR A 219 -7.65 4.27 -10.66
N VAL A 220 -8.32 3.12 -10.70
CA VAL A 220 -7.69 1.83 -10.94
C VAL A 220 -7.96 1.44 -12.40
N PRO A 221 -6.93 1.29 -13.24
CA PRO A 221 -7.11 0.90 -14.64
C PRO A 221 -7.92 -0.39 -14.76
N PHE A 222 -8.83 -0.45 -15.71
CA PHE A 222 -9.66 -1.62 -16.08
C PHE A 222 -10.63 -2.12 -14.99
N LEU A 223 -10.65 -1.51 -13.81
CA LEU A 223 -11.46 -2.02 -12.69
C LEU A 223 -12.96 -1.99 -12.99
N THR A 224 -13.44 -0.96 -13.69
CA THR A 224 -14.85 -0.77 -14.02
C THR A 224 -15.28 -1.58 -15.24
N GLU A 225 -14.37 -1.80 -16.17
CA GLU A 225 -14.64 -2.51 -17.43
C GLU A 225 -14.90 -4.01 -17.22
N ASN A 226 -14.39 -4.58 -16.13
CA ASN A 226 -14.52 -5.98 -15.75
C ASN A 226 -15.59 -6.22 -14.68
N THR A 227 -16.54 -5.30 -14.49
CA THR A 227 -17.66 -5.48 -13.57
C THR A 227 -18.93 -5.87 -14.32
N LYS A 228 -19.84 -6.56 -13.62
CA LYS A 228 -21.23 -6.72 -14.10
C LYS A 228 -21.85 -5.33 -14.21
N GLU A 229 -22.66 -5.10 -15.25
CA GLU A 229 -23.37 -3.84 -15.46
C GLU A 229 -24.00 -3.34 -14.15
N GLY A 230 -23.68 -2.10 -13.75
CA GLY A 230 -24.23 -1.44 -12.55
C GLY A 230 -23.39 -1.49 -11.27
N GLU A 231 -22.27 -2.20 -11.22
CA GLU A 231 -21.35 -2.15 -10.05
C GLU A 231 -20.27 -1.09 -10.25
N GLU A 232 -20.47 0.09 -9.69
CA GLU A 232 -19.41 1.07 -9.58
C GLU A 232 -18.41 0.63 -8.48
N ARG A 233 -17.18 0.30 -8.86
CA ARG A 233 -16.12 -0.11 -7.94
C ARG A 233 -15.25 1.08 -7.58
N GLU A 234 -15.74 1.92 -6.67
CA GLU A 234 -14.95 3.01 -6.13
C GLU A 234 -13.70 2.52 -5.40
N ARG A 235 -12.63 3.31 -5.53
CA ARG A 235 -11.42 3.22 -4.72
C ARG A 235 -11.01 4.58 -4.20
N ASN A 236 -10.65 4.62 -2.94
CA ASN A 236 -10.27 5.83 -2.24
C ASN A 236 -9.05 5.58 -1.36
N LEU A 237 -8.20 6.59 -1.22
CA LEU A 237 -7.16 6.64 -0.21
C LEU A 237 -7.59 7.62 0.86
N VAL A 238 -7.82 7.13 2.08
CA VAL A 238 -8.13 7.97 3.23
C VAL A 238 -6.83 8.29 3.95
N VAL A 239 -6.43 9.55 3.90
CA VAL A 239 -5.23 10.03 4.58
C VAL A 239 -5.64 10.63 5.91
N ILE A 240 -5.13 10.08 7.01
CA ILE A 240 -5.43 10.52 8.38
C ILE A 240 -4.16 11.05 9.02
N GLU A 241 -4.22 12.24 9.61
CA GLU A 241 -3.13 12.82 10.39
C GLU A 241 -3.04 12.18 11.78
N LYS A 242 -1.82 12.14 12.32
CA LYS A 242 -1.57 11.65 13.67
C LYS A 242 -2.38 12.38 14.74
#